data_0deb6f74564fb5d869feffe07427291a
#
_entry.id   0deb6f74564fb5d869feffe07427291a
#
_cell.length_a   1.000
_cell.length_b   1.000
_cell.length_c   1.000
_cell.angle_alpha   90.00
_cell.angle_beta   90.00
_cell.angle_gamma   90.00
#
_symmetry.space_group_name_H-M   'P 1'
#
loop_
_entity.id
_entity.type
_entity.pdbx_description
1 polymer ?
#
loop_
_entity_poly.entity_id
_entity_poly.type
_entity_poly.pdbx_seq_one_letter_code
_entity_poly.pdbx_strand_id
1 'polypeptide(L)'
;REVDESKQEENRMFDVVALGELLIDFTENGLSQQGNGLFEANPGGAPCNVLAMLQKLGKKTAFIGKVGDDFFGRLLGETIQKVGIDGRNLIYDSEIHTTLAMVHTFADGDRDFSFYRNPGADMMLREDEIDMNLVRNTRIFHFGTLSMTDEGVRQATKAAVLEAKSQGVLVSFDPN
;
A
#
# COMPACT_ATOMS: atom_id res chain seq x y z
N ARG A 1 34.01 7.84 8.38
CA ARG A 1 32.64 8.07 7.83
C ARG A 1 31.97 6.77 7.39
N GLU A 2 32.63 5.92 6.58
CA GLU A 2 32.08 4.61 6.11
C GLU A 2 31.70 3.63 7.22
N VAL A 3 32.44 3.60 8.34
CA VAL A 3 32.16 2.68 9.47
C VAL A 3 30.93 3.09 10.27
N ASP A 4 30.51 4.38 10.20
CA ASP A 4 29.35 4.89 10.93
C ASP A 4 28.05 4.69 10.13
N GLU A 5 28.11 4.80 8.82
CA GLU A 5 26.98 4.54 7.92
C GLU A 5 26.58 3.05 7.92
N SER A 6 27.53 2.12 7.92
CA SER A 6 27.23 0.67 7.98
C SER A 6 26.56 0.26 9.29
N LYS A 7 26.92 0.86 10.42
CA LYS A 7 26.29 0.61 11.72
C LYS A 7 24.89 1.22 11.84
N GLN A 8 24.61 2.31 11.16
CA GLN A 8 23.27 2.90 11.11
C GLN A 8 22.33 2.03 10.26
N GLU A 9 22.81 1.44 9.17
CA GLU A 9 22.02 0.52 8.35
C GLU A 9 21.67 -0.80 9.07
N GLU A 10 22.56 -1.35 9.88
CA GLU A 10 22.33 -2.57 10.66
C GLU A 10 21.28 -2.37 11.78
N ASN A 11 21.07 -1.16 12.26
CA ASN A 11 20.19 -0.86 13.39
C ASN A 11 18.76 -0.42 12.99
N ARG A 12 18.42 -0.37 11.71
CA ARG A 12 17.09 0.03 11.25
C ARG A 12 16.04 -1.04 11.59
N MET A 13 14.88 -0.59 12.06
CA MET A 13 13.80 -1.46 12.55
C MET A 13 13.17 -2.29 11.44
N PHE A 14 13.08 -1.74 10.21
CA PHE A 14 12.44 -2.36 9.05
C PHE A 14 13.42 -2.50 7.88
N ASP A 15 13.26 -3.58 7.12
CA ASP A 15 13.96 -3.75 5.84
C ASP A 15 13.29 -2.86 4.77
N VAL A 16 11.96 -2.87 4.70
CA VAL A 16 11.18 -2.06 3.76
C VAL A 16 9.94 -1.48 4.41
N VAL A 17 9.75 -0.19 4.26
CA VAL A 17 8.48 0.50 4.51
C VAL A 17 7.93 0.97 3.18
N ALA A 18 6.65 0.68 2.90
CA ALA A 18 5.99 1.14 1.69
C ALA A 18 4.83 2.08 2.00
N LEU A 19 4.68 3.12 1.16
CA LEU A 19 3.56 4.04 1.16
C LEU A 19 2.78 3.90 -0.14
N GLY A 20 1.46 3.79 -0.04
CA GLY A 20 0.59 3.81 -1.20
C GLY A 20 -0.80 3.25 -0.95
N GLU A 21 -1.41 2.72 -2.01
CA GLU A 21 -2.74 2.16 -1.98
C GLU A 21 -2.78 0.77 -1.36
N LEU A 22 -3.88 0.50 -0.68
CA LEU A 22 -4.34 -0.81 -0.27
C LEU A 22 -5.83 -0.87 -0.59
N LEU A 23 -6.24 -1.83 -1.42
CA LEU A 23 -7.55 -1.84 -2.06
C LEU A 23 -8.07 -3.28 -2.23
N ILE A 24 -9.30 -3.41 -2.72
CA ILE A 24 -9.87 -4.70 -3.11
C ILE A 24 -9.95 -4.79 -4.63
N ASP A 25 -9.34 -5.83 -5.19
CA ASP A 25 -9.51 -6.25 -6.57
C ASP A 25 -10.63 -7.28 -6.66
N PHE A 26 -11.75 -6.91 -7.30
CA PHE A 26 -12.82 -7.84 -7.64
C PHE A 26 -12.54 -8.52 -8.97
N THR A 27 -12.30 -9.82 -8.95
CA THR A 27 -12.11 -10.63 -10.16
C THR A 27 -13.33 -11.49 -10.42
N GLU A 28 -13.72 -11.66 -11.68
CA GLU A 28 -14.82 -12.53 -12.07
C GLU A 28 -14.52 -13.98 -11.69
N ASN A 29 -15.47 -14.64 -11.05
CA ASN A 29 -15.37 -16.04 -10.60
C ASN A 29 -16.61 -16.87 -11.01
N GLY A 30 -16.99 -16.78 -12.28
CA GLY A 30 -18.09 -17.55 -12.86
C GLY A 30 -19.48 -17.03 -12.51
N LEU A 31 -20.46 -17.96 -12.48
CA LEU A 31 -21.87 -17.66 -12.25
C LEU A 31 -22.41 -18.42 -11.03
N SER A 32 -23.31 -17.77 -10.29
CA SER A 32 -24.10 -18.41 -9.24
C SER A 32 -25.10 -19.41 -9.80
N GLN A 33 -25.75 -20.20 -8.93
CA GLN A 33 -26.84 -21.12 -9.32
C GLN A 33 -28.02 -20.37 -9.96
N GLN A 34 -28.21 -19.08 -9.67
CA GLN A 34 -29.26 -18.23 -10.26
C GLN A 34 -28.83 -17.55 -11.56
N GLY A 35 -27.58 -17.80 -12.05
CA GLY A 35 -27.05 -17.18 -13.26
C GLY A 35 -26.47 -15.78 -13.05
N ASN A 36 -26.32 -15.29 -11.81
CA ASN A 36 -25.70 -14.02 -11.50
C ASN A 36 -24.17 -14.15 -11.50
N GLY A 37 -23.45 -13.10 -11.96
CA GLY A 37 -21.98 -13.05 -11.86
C GLY A 37 -21.48 -13.15 -10.43
N LEU A 38 -20.47 -13.97 -10.20
CA LEU A 38 -19.74 -14.05 -8.93
C LEU A 38 -18.42 -13.33 -9.06
N PHE A 39 -18.02 -12.66 -7.99
CA PHE A 39 -16.75 -11.95 -7.92
C PHE A 39 -16.00 -12.36 -6.66
N GLU A 40 -14.71 -12.59 -6.81
CA GLU A 40 -13.80 -12.83 -5.70
C GLU A 40 -13.17 -11.51 -5.27
N ALA A 41 -13.24 -11.20 -3.97
CA ALA A 41 -12.68 -10.00 -3.39
C ALA A 41 -11.23 -10.29 -2.95
N ASN A 42 -10.26 -9.84 -3.73
CA ASN A 42 -8.85 -10.07 -3.48
C ASN A 42 -8.21 -8.82 -2.86
N PRO A 43 -7.53 -8.94 -1.71
CA PRO A 43 -6.67 -7.87 -1.21
C PRO A 43 -5.58 -7.55 -2.22
N GLY A 44 -5.47 -6.27 -2.60
CA GLY A 44 -4.57 -5.77 -3.62
C GLY A 44 -3.91 -4.46 -3.23
N GLY A 45 -3.19 -3.89 -4.18
CA GLY A 45 -2.36 -2.70 -4.02
C GLY A 45 -0.89 -3.04 -4.23
N ALA A 46 -0.26 -2.43 -5.26
CA ALA A 46 1.11 -2.75 -5.65
C ALA A 46 2.11 -2.65 -4.49
N PRO A 47 2.12 -1.61 -3.65
CA PRO A 47 3.05 -1.52 -2.52
C PRO A 47 2.88 -2.65 -1.51
N CYS A 48 1.64 -3.02 -1.18
CA CYS A 48 1.38 -4.11 -0.24
C CYS A 48 1.74 -5.48 -0.80
N ASN A 49 1.60 -5.71 -2.10
CA ASN A 49 2.02 -6.95 -2.75
C ASN A 49 3.54 -7.14 -2.64
N VAL A 50 4.33 -6.07 -2.80
CA VAL A 50 5.78 -6.09 -2.56
C VAL A 50 6.07 -6.45 -1.11
N LEU A 51 5.43 -5.79 -0.14
CA LEU A 51 5.64 -6.06 1.28
C LEU A 51 5.26 -7.50 1.67
N ALA A 52 4.15 -8.01 1.15
CA ALA A 52 3.70 -9.39 1.42
C ALA A 52 4.69 -10.44 0.90
N MET A 53 5.27 -10.21 -0.28
CA MET A 53 6.33 -11.09 -0.79
C MET A 53 7.58 -11.02 0.07
N LEU A 54 7.99 -9.83 0.47
CA LEU A 54 9.16 -9.64 1.35
C LEU A 54 8.96 -10.29 2.72
N GLN A 55 7.74 -10.27 3.29
CA GLN A 55 7.42 -11.02 4.51
C GLN A 55 7.63 -12.52 4.33
N LYS A 56 7.20 -13.11 3.21
CA LYS A 56 7.44 -14.52 2.89
C LYS A 56 8.94 -14.86 2.78
N LEU A 57 9.75 -13.86 2.43
CA LEU A 57 11.22 -13.97 2.39
C LEU A 57 11.91 -13.64 3.74
N GLY A 58 11.12 -13.51 4.81
CA GLY A 58 11.63 -13.28 6.16
C GLY A 58 12.11 -11.85 6.44
N LYS A 59 11.67 -10.88 5.63
CA LYS A 59 12.00 -9.47 5.83
C LYS A 59 10.99 -8.77 6.74
N LYS A 60 11.44 -7.78 7.50
CA LYS A 60 10.59 -6.93 8.34
C LYS A 60 10.02 -5.79 7.52
N THR A 61 8.69 -5.72 7.41
CA THR A 61 8.01 -4.72 6.58
C THR A 61 6.95 -3.96 7.33
N ALA A 62 6.71 -2.69 6.94
CA ALA A 62 5.61 -1.87 7.44
C ALA A 62 4.92 -1.14 6.28
N PHE A 63 3.64 -0.85 6.48
CA PHE A 63 2.82 -0.17 5.50
C PHE A 63 2.31 1.18 6.01
N ILE A 64 2.34 2.19 5.15
CA ILE A 64 1.77 3.51 5.35
C ILE A 64 0.69 3.73 4.29
N GLY A 65 -0.53 3.99 4.72
CA GLY A 65 -1.63 4.22 3.80
C GLY A 65 -2.96 4.47 4.50
N LYS A 66 -4.01 4.65 3.71
CA LYS A 66 -5.34 4.93 4.21
C LYS A 66 -6.39 4.08 3.50
N VAL A 67 -7.33 3.53 4.26
CA VAL A 67 -8.51 2.78 3.80
C VAL A 67 -9.76 3.36 4.45
N GLY A 68 -10.94 3.03 3.95
CA GLY A 68 -12.19 3.42 4.61
C GLY A 68 -12.41 2.68 5.92
N ASP A 69 -13.07 3.30 6.89
CA ASP A 69 -13.61 2.60 8.07
C ASP A 69 -14.88 1.84 7.69
N ASP A 70 -14.73 0.89 6.77
CA ASP A 70 -15.78 0.07 6.22
C ASP A 70 -15.42 -1.43 6.27
N PHE A 71 -16.30 -2.26 5.74
CA PHE A 71 -16.09 -3.71 5.72
C PHE A 71 -14.77 -4.09 5.03
N PHE A 72 -14.47 -3.48 3.88
CA PHE A 72 -13.28 -3.81 3.10
C PHE A 72 -12.00 -3.26 3.72
N GLY A 73 -12.04 -2.06 4.29
CA GLY A 73 -10.89 -1.50 5.02
C GLY A 73 -10.50 -2.37 6.21
N ARG A 74 -11.47 -2.88 6.97
CA ARG A 74 -11.21 -3.81 8.09
C ARG A 74 -10.65 -5.14 7.60
N LEU A 75 -11.22 -5.71 6.52
CA LEU A 75 -10.71 -6.94 5.89
C LEU A 75 -9.24 -6.77 5.46
N LEU A 76 -8.90 -5.64 4.86
CA LEU A 76 -7.54 -5.32 4.43
C LEU A 76 -6.58 -5.17 5.61
N GLY A 77 -6.98 -4.47 6.68
CA GLY A 77 -6.19 -4.33 7.90
C GLY A 77 -5.91 -5.69 8.57
N GLU A 78 -6.92 -6.56 8.68
CA GLU A 78 -6.73 -7.92 9.16
C GLU A 78 -5.79 -8.74 8.26
N THR A 79 -5.89 -8.54 6.94
CA THR A 79 -5.07 -9.28 5.97
C THR A 79 -3.59 -8.91 6.11
N ILE A 80 -3.23 -7.63 6.15
CA ILE A 80 -1.83 -7.23 6.30
C ILE A 80 -1.27 -7.70 7.65
N GLN A 81 -2.08 -7.68 8.71
CA GLN A 81 -1.69 -8.22 10.03
C GLN A 81 -1.43 -9.73 9.98
N LYS A 82 -2.31 -10.51 9.34
CA LYS A 82 -2.13 -11.97 9.16
C LYS A 82 -0.88 -12.32 8.37
N VAL A 83 -0.52 -11.49 7.39
CA VAL A 83 0.70 -11.65 6.58
C VAL A 83 1.96 -11.29 7.38
N GLY A 84 1.81 -10.49 8.47
CA GLY A 84 2.92 -10.05 9.32
C GLY A 84 3.48 -8.67 8.96
N ILE A 85 2.81 -7.93 8.07
CA ILE A 85 3.15 -6.54 7.76
C ILE A 85 2.74 -5.66 8.94
N ASP A 86 3.65 -4.81 9.42
CA ASP A 86 3.32 -3.82 10.46
C ASP A 86 2.39 -2.75 9.90
N GLY A 87 1.15 -2.74 10.36
CA GLY A 87 0.08 -1.85 9.92
C GLY A 87 -0.18 -0.67 10.88
N ARG A 88 0.76 -0.32 11.76
CA ARG A 88 0.54 0.76 12.75
C ARG A 88 0.22 2.13 12.14
N ASN A 89 0.59 2.35 10.88
CA ASN A 89 0.25 3.55 10.13
C ASN A 89 -0.75 3.27 8.98
N LEU A 90 -1.60 2.25 9.15
CA LEU A 90 -2.81 2.12 8.36
C LEU A 90 -3.90 2.98 8.99
N ILE A 91 -4.31 4.03 8.29
CA ILE A 91 -5.33 4.99 8.73
C ILE A 91 -6.70 4.53 8.23
N TYR A 92 -7.73 4.69 9.06
CA TYR A 92 -9.12 4.42 8.67
C TYR A 92 -9.88 5.74 8.52
N ASP A 93 -10.40 6.00 7.33
CA ASP A 93 -11.19 7.20 7.01
C ASP A 93 -12.67 6.93 7.32
N SER A 94 -13.29 7.79 8.12
CA SER A 94 -14.70 7.64 8.52
C SER A 94 -15.71 8.11 7.46
N GLU A 95 -15.27 8.83 6.43
CA GLU A 95 -16.13 9.45 5.44
C GLU A 95 -15.93 8.88 4.04
N ILE A 96 -14.70 8.55 3.68
CA ILE A 96 -14.33 8.08 2.34
C ILE A 96 -14.12 6.58 2.36
N HIS A 97 -14.76 5.89 1.42
CA HIS A 97 -14.72 4.44 1.34
C HIS A 97 -13.37 3.89 0.83
N THR A 98 -13.12 2.65 1.19
CA THR A 98 -12.02 1.86 0.62
C THR A 98 -12.11 1.82 -0.89
N THR A 99 -11.00 2.03 -1.57
CA THR A 99 -10.91 1.88 -3.04
C THR A 99 -11.19 0.45 -3.46
N LEU A 100 -12.03 0.32 -4.49
CA LEU A 100 -12.33 -0.96 -5.14
C LEU A 100 -11.92 -0.89 -6.61
N ALA A 101 -11.41 -1.99 -7.14
CA ALA A 101 -11.15 -2.18 -8.56
C ALA A 101 -11.91 -3.40 -9.07
N MET A 102 -12.64 -3.24 -10.17
CA MET A 102 -13.21 -4.37 -10.90
C MET A 102 -12.21 -4.77 -11.98
N VAL A 103 -11.76 -6.01 -11.94
CA VAL A 103 -10.79 -6.55 -12.89
C VAL A 103 -11.53 -7.45 -13.88
N HIS A 104 -11.58 -7.04 -15.12
CA HIS A 104 -12.08 -7.84 -16.22
C HIS A 104 -10.92 -8.48 -16.98
N THR A 105 -10.96 -9.79 -17.14
CA THR A 105 -9.94 -10.53 -17.90
C THR A 105 -10.53 -10.97 -19.24
N PHE A 106 -9.94 -10.52 -20.34
CA PHE A 106 -10.34 -10.90 -21.70
C PHE A 106 -9.85 -12.30 -22.05
N ALA A 107 -10.45 -12.89 -23.12
CA ALA A 107 -10.12 -14.23 -23.57
C ALA A 107 -8.67 -14.41 -24.05
N ASP A 108 -8.00 -13.33 -24.46
CA ASP A 108 -6.59 -13.28 -24.83
C ASP A 108 -5.64 -13.14 -23.65
N GLY A 109 -6.19 -12.99 -22.42
CA GLY A 109 -5.44 -12.83 -21.17
C GLY A 109 -5.12 -11.38 -20.81
N ASP A 110 -5.54 -10.42 -21.62
CA ASP A 110 -5.44 -8.99 -21.29
C ASP A 110 -6.42 -8.62 -20.18
N ARG A 111 -6.16 -7.52 -19.49
CA ARG A 111 -6.95 -7.07 -18.32
C ARG A 111 -7.38 -5.64 -18.48
N ASP A 112 -8.61 -5.36 -18.12
CA ASP A 112 -9.16 -4.02 -17.97
C ASP A 112 -9.57 -3.77 -16.53
N PHE A 113 -9.39 -2.52 -16.05
CA PHE A 113 -9.65 -2.13 -14.68
C PHE A 113 -10.66 -0.99 -14.62
N SER A 114 -11.73 -1.19 -13.86
CA SER A 114 -12.66 -0.11 -13.51
C SER A 114 -12.49 0.23 -12.04
N PHE A 115 -11.95 1.42 -11.75
CA PHE A 115 -11.70 1.87 -10.39
C PHE A 115 -12.88 2.63 -9.81
N TYR A 116 -13.32 2.21 -8.64
CA TYR A 116 -14.24 2.95 -7.75
C TYR A 116 -13.39 3.73 -6.74
N ARG A 117 -12.79 4.83 -7.22
CA ARG A 117 -11.78 5.65 -6.53
C ARG A 117 -12.00 7.15 -6.85
N ASN A 118 -13.21 7.68 -6.55
CA ASN A 118 -13.57 9.05 -6.90
C ASN A 118 -14.29 9.79 -5.74
N PRO A 119 -13.59 10.19 -4.66
CA PRO A 119 -12.27 9.72 -4.24
C PRO A 119 -12.31 8.33 -3.60
N GLY A 120 -11.16 7.66 -3.51
CA GLY A 120 -10.93 6.54 -2.61
C GLY A 120 -10.16 7.00 -1.37
N ALA A 121 -10.27 6.28 -0.26
CA ALA A 121 -9.63 6.66 1.00
C ALA A 121 -8.11 6.79 0.88
N ASP A 122 -7.47 5.97 0.03
CA ASP A 122 -6.03 6.03 -0.22
C ASP A 122 -5.55 7.38 -0.81
N MET A 123 -6.43 8.10 -1.53
CA MET A 123 -6.15 9.45 -2.04
C MET A 123 -6.15 10.52 -0.95
N MET A 124 -6.78 10.23 0.20
CA MET A 124 -7.00 11.18 1.29
C MET A 124 -5.91 11.15 2.36
N LEU A 125 -4.83 10.39 2.14
CA LEU A 125 -3.68 10.38 3.05
C LEU A 125 -3.00 11.74 3.04
N ARG A 126 -2.81 12.34 4.24
CA ARG A 126 -2.16 13.63 4.42
C ARG A 126 -0.77 13.48 5.04
N GLU A 127 0.06 14.49 4.85
CA GLU A 127 1.42 14.53 5.40
C GLU A 127 1.45 14.40 6.94
N ASP A 128 0.52 15.07 7.62
CA ASP A 128 0.42 15.03 9.09
C ASP A 128 -0.05 13.69 9.67
N GLU A 129 -0.53 12.79 8.82
CA GLU A 129 -0.94 11.43 9.19
C GLU A 129 0.19 10.39 9.05
N ILE A 130 1.31 10.77 8.43
CA ILE A 130 2.45 9.88 8.24
C ILE A 130 3.29 9.79 9.51
N ASP A 131 3.48 8.56 10.01
CA ASP A 131 4.49 8.30 11.04
C ASP A 131 5.89 8.34 10.40
N MET A 132 6.51 9.52 10.42
CA MET A 132 7.85 9.73 9.88
C MET A 132 8.92 8.89 10.59
N ASN A 133 8.64 8.32 11.78
CA ASN A 133 9.59 7.40 12.42
C ASN A 133 9.69 6.08 11.64
N LEU A 134 8.61 5.61 11.00
CA LEU A 134 8.68 4.46 10.10
C LEU A 134 9.61 4.76 8.91
N VAL A 135 9.45 5.95 8.31
CA VAL A 135 10.25 6.40 7.16
C VAL A 135 11.74 6.50 7.53
N ARG A 136 12.06 7.02 8.73
CA ARG A 136 13.45 7.18 9.21
C ARG A 136 14.11 5.85 9.56
N ASN A 137 13.34 4.88 10.05
CA ASN A 137 13.84 3.61 10.60
C ASN A 137 13.68 2.43 9.65
N THR A 138 13.73 2.68 8.34
CA THR A 138 13.74 1.63 7.32
C THR A 138 15.02 1.69 6.48
N ARG A 139 15.41 0.57 5.90
CA ARG A 139 16.52 0.50 4.94
C ARG A 139 16.09 0.99 3.56
N ILE A 140 14.86 0.64 3.16
CA ILE A 140 14.27 1.02 1.87
C ILE A 140 12.89 1.63 2.12
N PHE A 141 12.63 2.81 1.56
CA PHE A 141 11.31 3.41 1.46
C PHE A 141 10.78 3.22 0.04
N HIS A 142 9.66 2.51 -0.10
CA HIS A 142 9.06 2.15 -1.39
C HIS A 142 7.73 2.85 -1.59
N PHE A 143 7.45 3.30 -2.83
CA PHE A 143 6.14 3.85 -3.21
C PHE A 143 5.86 3.60 -4.69
N GLY A 144 4.57 3.68 -5.06
CA GLY A 144 4.09 3.48 -6.42
C GLY A 144 3.40 4.71 -7.01
N THR A 145 2.98 4.60 -8.26
CA THR A 145 2.39 5.70 -9.04
C THR A 145 1.04 6.16 -8.49
N LEU A 146 0.20 5.26 -7.96
CA LEU A 146 -1.15 5.62 -7.48
C LEU A 146 -1.12 6.62 -6.32
N SER A 147 -0.06 6.63 -5.50
CA SER A 147 0.15 7.66 -4.47
C SER A 147 0.58 9.03 -5.01
N MET A 148 0.71 9.16 -6.34
CA MET A 148 1.08 10.39 -7.03
C MET A 148 -0.05 10.98 -7.90
N THR A 149 -1.23 10.35 -7.91
CA THR A 149 -2.33 10.72 -8.83
C THR A 149 -3.19 11.87 -8.33
N ASP A 150 -3.29 12.09 -7.03
CA ASP A 150 -4.03 13.19 -6.42
C ASP A 150 -3.10 14.13 -5.66
N GLU A 151 -3.48 15.43 -5.55
CA GLU A 151 -2.62 16.44 -4.95
C GLU A 151 -2.32 16.16 -3.47
N GLY A 152 -3.33 15.76 -2.69
CA GLY A 152 -3.17 15.50 -1.26
C GLY A 152 -2.17 14.39 -0.98
N VAL A 153 -2.42 13.19 -1.50
CA VAL A 153 -1.54 12.03 -1.30
C VAL A 153 -0.17 12.22 -1.97
N ARG A 154 -0.11 12.97 -3.08
CA ARG A 154 1.16 13.31 -3.73
C ARG A 154 2.04 14.17 -2.84
N GLN A 155 1.49 15.17 -2.15
CA GLN A 155 2.26 16.00 -1.20
C GLN A 155 2.74 15.15 -0.02
N ALA A 156 1.87 14.32 0.55
CA ALA A 156 2.23 13.37 1.61
C ALA A 156 3.37 12.43 1.18
N THR A 157 3.28 11.85 -0.01
CA THR A 157 4.31 10.96 -0.56
C THR A 157 5.64 11.71 -0.78
N LYS A 158 5.60 12.92 -1.35
CA LYS A 158 6.81 13.75 -1.53
C LYS A 158 7.49 14.09 -0.20
N ALA A 159 6.72 14.45 0.83
CA ALA A 159 7.25 14.72 2.16
C ALA A 159 7.98 13.49 2.73
N ALA A 160 7.36 12.30 2.63
CA ALA A 160 7.98 11.05 3.06
C ALA A 160 9.26 10.71 2.27
N VAL A 161 9.26 10.94 0.94
CA VAL A 161 10.46 10.74 0.10
C VAL A 161 11.59 11.69 0.49
N LEU A 162 11.27 12.96 0.75
CA LEU A 162 12.28 13.94 1.17
C LEU A 162 12.84 13.58 2.55
N GLU A 163 12.01 13.17 3.47
CA GLU A 163 12.42 12.68 4.79
C GLU A 163 13.34 11.46 4.65
N ALA A 164 12.93 10.44 3.88
CA ALA A 164 13.75 9.25 3.63
C ALA A 164 15.15 9.63 3.10
N LYS A 165 15.21 10.51 2.10
CA LYS A 165 16.47 10.97 1.53
C LYS A 165 17.33 11.74 2.53
N SER A 166 16.74 12.58 3.39
CA SER A 166 17.46 13.35 4.41
C SER A 166 18.15 12.43 5.43
N GLN A 167 17.60 11.24 5.64
CA GLN A 167 18.09 10.23 6.60
C GLN A 167 18.97 9.14 5.92
N GLY A 168 19.33 9.31 4.65
CA GLY A 168 20.12 8.33 3.90
C GLY A 168 19.37 7.00 3.68
N VAL A 169 18.04 7.00 3.70
CA VAL A 169 17.21 5.84 3.36
C VAL A 169 17.19 5.67 1.85
N LEU A 170 17.37 4.43 1.37
CA LEU A 170 17.24 4.13 -0.05
C LEU A 170 15.78 4.27 -0.48
N VAL A 171 15.54 5.01 -1.58
CA VAL A 171 14.20 5.21 -2.13
C VAL A 171 14.00 4.31 -3.33
N SER A 172 12.92 3.53 -3.32
CA SER A 172 12.47 2.66 -4.40
C SER A 172 11.13 3.16 -4.96
N PHE A 173 11.03 3.29 -6.27
CA PHE A 173 9.83 3.74 -6.97
C PHE A 173 9.40 2.75 -8.04
N ASP A 174 8.13 2.36 -8.01
CA ASP A 174 7.49 1.59 -9.07
C ASP A 174 6.62 2.51 -9.93
N PRO A 175 7.03 2.79 -11.19
CA PRO A 175 6.24 3.64 -12.08
C PRO A 175 4.97 2.97 -12.62
N ASN A 176 4.84 1.64 -12.47
CA ASN A 176 3.72 0.78 -12.81
C ASN A 176 3.05 1.09 -14.17
#